data_9a04418fe45ea782df8e345729f15d6e
#
_entry.id   9a04418fe45ea782df8e345729f15d6e
#
_cell.length_a   1.000
_cell.length_b   1.000
_cell.length_c   1.000
_cell.angle_alpha   90.00
_cell.angle_beta   90.00
_cell.angle_gamma   90.00
#
_symmetry.space_group_name_H-M   'P 1'
#
loop_
_entity.id
_entity.type
_entity.pdbx_description
1 polymer ?
#
loop_
_entity_poly.entity_id
_entity_poly.type
_entity_poly.pdbx_seq_one_letter_code
_entity_poly.pdbx_strand_id
1 'polypeptide(L)'
;MTANESDQPNIETRYRTIFTLWFAICMSVLLLLVLVRFTPVKITPQPSACPDCLSPALRLSLILSCLTMVPIGISFLVKQRILGQAIAKQKIDMVQTAYVASFALCESSALLGLLDHFINASPLYYVGFILAGLGMLLHFPRKQHLLDASQGQV
;
A
#
# COMPACT_ATOMS: atom_id res chain seq x y z
N MET A 1 -32.18 22.33 -9.96
CA MET A 1 -31.67 22.18 -8.57
C MET A 1 -30.19 22.45 -8.64
N THR A 2 -29.77 23.62 -8.18
CA THR A 2 -28.39 24.08 -8.23
C THR A 2 -27.60 23.39 -7.12
N ALA A 3 -26.55 22.65 -7.50
CA ALA A 3 -25.60 22.11 -6.53
C ALA A 3 -25.10 23.26 -5.65
N ASN A 4 -25.18 23.06 -4.35
CA ASN A 4 -24.90 24.08 -3.36
C ASN A 4 -23.42 24.48 -3.47
N GLU A 5 -23.13 25.70 -3.85
CA GLU A 5 -21.80 26.27 -4.11
C GLU A 5 -20.88 26.19 -2.87
N SER A 6 -21.46 25.95 -1.69
CA SER A 6 -20.77 25.78 -0.40
C SER A 6 -20.02 24.44 -0.24
N ASP A 7 -20.40 23.38 -1.01
CA ASP A 7 -19.78 22.05 -0.85
C ASP A 7 -18.55 21.83 -1.76
N GLN A 8 -18.43 22.61 -2.82
CA GLN A 8 -17.29 22.52 -3.76
C GLN A 8 -15.91 22.77 -3.11
N PRO A 9 -15.72 23.80 -2.26
CA PRO A 9 -14.41 24.04 -1.63
C PRO A 9 -14.00 22.90 -0.67
N ASN A 10 -14.97 22.22 -0.07
CA ASN A 10 -14.69 21.09 0.84
C ASN A 10 -14.17 19.87 0.08
N ILE A 11 -14.70 19.54 -1.09
CA ILE A 11 -14.27 18.40 -1.93
C ILE A 11 -12.85 18.61 -2.44
N GLU A 12 -12.52 19.82 -2.92
CA GLU A 12 -11.18 20.11 -3.42
C GLU A 12 -10.13 20.03 -2.32
N THR A 13 -10.42 20.54 -1.14
CA THR A 13 -9.53 20.46 0.02
C THR A 13 -9.29 19.02 0.44
N ARG A 14 -10.34 18.19 0.47
CA ARG A 14 -10.23 16.77 0.81
C ARG A 14 -9.45 15.98 -0.23
N TYR A 15 -9.67 16.27 -1.51
CA TYR A 15 -8.90 15.66 -2.58
C TYR A 15 -7.41 15.97 -2.46
N ARG A 16 -7.06 17.24 -2.20
CA ARG A 16 -5.66 17.65 -1.97
C ARG A 16 -5.05 16.91 -0.78
N THR A 17 -5.80 16.75 0.31
CA THR A 17 -5.33 15.99 1.48
C THR A 17 -5.03 14.54 1.14
N ILE A 18 -5.95 13.85 0.43
CA ILE A 18 -5.76 12.45 0.02
C ILE A 18 -4.56 12.33 -0.93
N PHE A 19 -4.42 13.27 -1.88
CA PHE A 19 -3.30 13.28 -2.82
C PHE A 19 -1.95 13.52 -2.11
N THR A 20 -1.91 14.45 -1.15
CA THR A 20 -0.71 14.71 -0.34
C THR A 20 -0.31 13.48 0.48
N LEU A 21 -1.29 12.80 1.10
CA LEU A 21 -1.06 11.55 1.83
C LEU A 21 -0.53 10.45 0.90
N TRP A 22 -1.14 10.28 -0.28
CA TRP A 22 -0.68 9.33 -1.27
C TRP A 22 0.79 9.60 -1.66
N PHE A 23 1.13 10.86 -1.95
CA PHE A 23 2.49 11.25 -2.29
C PHE A 23 3.47 11.01 -1.15
N ALA A 24 3.09 11.36 0.10
CA ALA A 24 3.93 11.16 1.28
C ALA A 24 4.26 9.68 1.51
N ILE A 25 3.26 8.78 1.34
CA ILE A 25 3.47 7.33 1.50
C ILE A 25 4.31 6.77 0.34
N CYS A 26 4.11 7.24 -0.90
CA CYS A 26 5.00 6.88 -2.01
C CYS A 26 6.46 7.26 -1.72
N MET A 27 6.68 8.46 -1.18
CA MET A 27 8.03 8.90 -0.78
C MET A 27 8.58 8.07 0.37
N SER A 28 7.76 7.64 1.34
CA SER A 28 8.14 6.71 2.41
C SER A 28 8.67 5.39 1.84
N VAL A 29 7.94 4.77 0.92
CA VAL A 29 8.35 3.51 0.27
C VAL A 29 9.66 3.69 -0.50
N LEU A 30 9.84 4.80 -1.20
CA LEU A 30 11.10 5.12 -1.89
C LEU A 30 12.26 5.29 -0.91
N LEU A 31 12.05 5.99 0.21
CA LEU A 31 13.07 6.14 1.25
C LEU A 31 13.47 4.80 1.86
N LEU A 32 12.51 3.90 2.10
CA LEU A 32 12.81 2.54 2.58
C LEU A 32 13.62 1.77 1.56
N LEU A 33 13.34 1.89 0.26
CA LEU A 33 14.12 1.26 -0.79
C LEU A 33 15.57 1.79 -0.84
N VAL A 34 15.72 3.11 -0.69
CA VAL A 34 17.04 3.77 -0.60
C VAL A 34 17.79 3.27 0.64
N LEU A 35 17.11 3.19 1.79
CA LEU A 35 17.69 2.68 3.03
C LEU A 35 18.26 1.27 2.84
N VAL A 36 17.47 0.37 2.25
CA VAL A 36 17.92 -1.00 1.93
C VAL A 36 19.15 -1.00 1.03
N ARG A 37 19.20 -0.10 0.03
CA ARG A 37 20.33 -0.03 -0.90
C ARG A 37 21.64 0.40 -0.23
N PHE A 38 21.57 1.25 0.79
CA PHE A 38 22.74 1.75 1.52
C PHE A 38 23.09 0.94 2.77
N THR A 39 22.24 -0.01 3.19
CA THR A 39 22.50 -0.85 4.35
C THR A 39 22.95 -2.25 3.90
N PRO A 40 24.28 -2.51 3.77
CA PRO A 40 24.75 -3.83 3.38
C PRO A 40 24.52 -4.82 4.52
N VAL A 41 23.74 -5.86 4.27
CA VAL A 41 23.60 -6.99 5.19
C VAL A 41 24.71 -7.99 4.88
N LYS A 42 25.52 -8.30 5.89
CA LYS A 42 26.56 -9.34 5.76
C LYS A 42 25.89 -10.70 5.69
N ILE A 43 25.93 -11.32 4.51
CA ILE A 43 25.50 -12.71 4.35
C ILE A 43 26.56 -13.58 5.01
N THR A 44 26.26 -14.18 6.16
CA THR A 44 27.05 -15.28 6.69
C THR A 44 26.76 -16.51 5.82
N PRO A 45 27.78 -17.05 5.11
CA PRO A 45 27.58 -18.27 4.32
C PRO A 45 27.14 -19.39 5.27
N GLN A 46 25.89 -19.80 5.18
CA GLN A 46 25.44 -20.96 5.91
C GLN A 46 25.85 -22.21 5.13
N PRO A 47 26.62 -23.13 5.72
CA PRO A 47 27.05 -24.34 5.01
C PRO A 47 25.78 -25.10 4.59
N SER A 48 25.60 -25.23 3.28
CA SER A 48 24.55 -26.04 2.69
C SER A 48 24.84 -27.53 2.97
N ALA A 49 24.13 -28.09 3.91
CA ALA A 49 24.30 -29.48 4.32
C ALA A 49 23.84 -30.51 3.25
N CYS A 50 23.11 -30.07 2.22
CA CYS A 50 22.65 -30.91 1.11
C CYS A 50 22.57 -30.08 -0.18
N PRO A 51 23.17 -30.54 -1.31
CA PRO A 51 23.13 -29.82 -2.60
C PRO A 51 21.71 -29.73 -3.19
N ASP A 52 20.79 -30.60 -2.84
CA ASP A 52 19.41 -30.66 -3.36
C ASP A 52 18.36 -30.05 -2.42
N CYS A 53 18.75 -29.55 -1.23
CA CYS A 53 17.81 -28.98 -0.28
C CYS A 53 17.81 -27.46 -0.39
N LEU A 54 16.62 -26.87 -0.64
CA LEU A 54 16.41 -25.43 -0.55
C LEU A 54 16.86 -24.93 0.83
N SER A 55 17.78 -23.97 0.88
CA SER A 55 18.30 -23.45 2.15
C SER A 55 17.12 -22.91 3.02
N PRO A 56 17.18 -23.05 4.35
CA PRO A 56 16.13 -22.56 5.24
C PRO A 56 15.83 -21.07 5.04
N ALA A 57 16.87 -20.26 4.78
CA ALA A 57 16.76 -18.84 4.50
C ALA A 57 15.96 -18.59 3.21
N LEU A 58 16.20 -19.37 2.14
CA LEU A 58 15.47 -19.21 0.88
C LEU A 58 14.00 -19.62 1.03
N ARG A 59 13.71 -20.67 1.80
CA ARG A 59 12.31 -21.07 2.11
C ARG A 59 11.58 -19.96 2.86
N LEU A 60 12.21 -19.37 3.88
CA LEU A 60 11.61 -18.28 4.64
C LEU A 60 11.40 -17.05 3.77
N SER A 61 12.35 -16.71 2.90
CA SER A 61 12.22 -15.60 1.96
C SER A 61 11.09 -15.81 0.95
N LEU A 62 10.89 -17.02 0.43
CA LEU A 62 9.76 -17.33 -0.43
C LEU A 62 8.42 -17.18 0.30
N ILE A 63 8.34 -17.64 1.56
CA ILE A 63 7.14 -17.48 2.38
C ILE A 63 6.85 -15.97 2.61
N LEU A 64 7.85 -15.18 2.96
CA LEU A 64 7.70 -13.74 3.14
C LEU A 64 7.28 -13.05 1.84
N SER A 65 7.88 -13.42 0.70
CA SER A 65 7.49 -12.89 -0.60
C SER A 65 6.03 -13.23 -0.97
N CYS A 66 5.58 -14.45 -0.70
CA CYS A 66 4.16 -14.80 -0.88
C CYS A 66 3.27 -14.01 0.08
N LEU A 67 3.72 -13.79 1.31
CA LEU A 67 2.96 -13.04 2.31
C LEU A 67 2.79 -11.56 1.92
N THR A 68 3.71 -10.97 1.15
CA THR A 68 3.56 -9.57 0.65
C THR A 68 2.38 -9.38 -0.28
N MET A 69 1.87 -10.45 -0.92
CA MET A 69 0.68 -10.40 -1.77
C MET A 69 -0.62 -10.20 -0.96
N VAL A 70 -0.64 -10.68 0.29
CA VAL A 70 -1.85 -10.68 1.13
C VAL A 70 -2.34 -9.27 1.45
N PRO A 71 -1.50 -8.33 1.94
CA PRO A 71 -1.95 -6.97 2.19
C PRO A 71 -2.49 -6.26 0.95
N ILE A 72 -1.90 -6.53 -0.22
CA ILE A 72 -2.36 -5.96 -1.49
C ILE A 72 -3.75 -6.48 -1.84
N GLY A 73 -3.98 -7.78 -1.77
CA GLY A 73 -5.30 -8.36 -1.99
C GLY A 73 -6.35 -7.80 -1.03
N ILE A 74 -5.99 -7.71 0.26
CA ILE A 74 -6.86 -7.13 1.30
C ILE A 74 -7.13 -5.64 1.01
N SER A 75 -6.15 -4.87 0.52
CA SER A 75 -6.32 -3.44 0.23
C SER A 75 -7.44 -3.17 -0.80
N PHE A 76 -7.55 -4.03 -1.82
CA PHE A 76 -8.64 -3.94 -2.80
C PHE A 76 -10.00 -4.23 -2.17
N LEU A 77 -10.10 -5.30 -1.38
CA LEU A 77 -11.35 -5.68 -0.71
C LEU A 77 -11.80 -4.60 0.29
N VAL A 78 -10.88 -4.09 1.09
CA VAL A 78 -11.15 -3.03 2.07
C VAL A 78 -11.60 -1.76 1.36
N LYS A 79 -10.88 -1.33 0.30
CA LYS A 79 -11.27 -0.16 -0.48
C LYS A 79 -12.68 -0.29 -1.05
N GLN A 80 -12.99 -1.42 -1.71
CA GLN A 80 -14.30 -1.64 -2.32
C GLN A 80 -15.42 -1.65 -1.26
N ARG A 81 -15.22 -2.31 -0.13
CA ARG A 81 -16.22 -2.37 0.95
C ARG A 81 -16.47 -1.00 1.58
N ILE A 82 -15.40 -0.28 1.92
CA ILE A 82 -15.54 1.03 2.57
C ILE A 82 -16.12 2.06 1.59
N LEU A 83 -15.71 2.06 0.31
CA LEU A 83 -16.29 2.94 -0.71
C LEU A 83 -17.78 2.65 -0.94
N GLY A 84 -18.17 1.37 -1.02
CA GLY A 84 -19.59 1.00 -1.13
C GLY A 84 -20.41 1.51 0.05
N GLN A 85 -19.86 1.41 1.29
CA GLN A 85 -20.51 1.96 2.48
C GLN A 85 -20.51 3.49 2.51
N ALA A 86 -19.46 4.13 2.02
CA ALA A 86 -19.37 5.59 1.94
C ALA A 86 -20.44 6.18 1.03
N ILE A 87 -20.65 5.56 -0.14
CA ILE A 87 -21.68 5.95 -1.10
C ILE A 87 -23.09 5.69 -0.51
N ALA A 88 -23.31 4.49 0.07
CA ALA A 88 -24.60 4.14 0.66
C ALA A 88 -25.00 5.04 1.86
N LYS A 89 -24.02 5.46 2.67
CA LYS A 89 -24.22 6.33 3.84
C LYS A 89 -24.00 7.81 3.56
N GLN A 90 -23.61 8.16 2.32
CA GLN A 90 -23.32 9.54 1.88
C GLN A 90 -22.34 10.27 2.81
N LYS A 91 -21.30 9.54 3.27
CA LYS A 91 -20.28 10.06 4.17
C LYS A 91 -18.93 10.21 3.47
N ILE A 92 -18.58 11.44 3.11
CA ILE A 92 -17.31 11.78 2.45
C ILE A 92 -16.10 11.37 3.30
N ASP A 93 -16.20 11.44 4.64
CA ASP A 93 -15.11 11.04 5.55
C ASP A 93 -14.72 9.55 5.40
N MET A 94 -15.69 8.69 5.07
CA MET A 94 -15.43 7.27 4.84
C MET A 94 -14.60 7.03 3.56
N VAL A 95 -14.73 7.89 2.55
CA VAL A 95 -13.92 7.82 1.33
C VAL A 95 -12.45 8.05 1.66
N GLN A 96 -12.16 9.07 2.48
CA GLN A 96 -10.79 9.34 2.93
C GLN A 96 -10.22 8.15 3.72
N THR A 97 -11.00 7.57 4.64
CA THR A 97 -10.60 6.38 5.41
C THR A 97 -10.29 5.19 4.50
N ALA A 98 -11.10 4.98 3.44
CA ALA A 98 -10.86 3.91 2.47
C ALA A 98 -9.49 4.03 1.79
N TYR A 99 -9.12 5.24 1.38
CA TYR A 99 -7.83 5.48 0.74
C TYR A 99 -6.67 5.31 1.71
N VAL A 100 -6.75 5.90 2.91
CA VAL A 100 -5.70 5.78 3.94
C VAL A 100 -5.46 4.33 4.32
N ALA A 101 -6.52 3.55 4.57
CA ALA A 101 -6.40 2.14 4.88
C ALA A 101 -5.76 1.34 3.73
N SER A 102 -6.12 1.64 2.48
CA SER A 102 -5.53 0.98 1.31
C SER A 102 -4.05 1.29 1.17
N PHE A 103 -3.65 2.55 1.39
CA PHE A 103 -2.25 2.97 1.32
C PHE A 103 -1.41 2.31 2.42
N ALA A 104 -1.90 2.26 3.66
CA ALA A 104 -1.23 1.59 4.77
C ALA A 104 -1.02 0.09 4.50
N LEU A 105 -2.00 -0.58 3.89
CA LEU A 105 -1.87 -1.98 3.49
C LEU A 105 -0.84 -2.17 2.36
N CYS A 106 -0.76 -1.26 1.40
CA CYS A 106 0.29 -1.31 0.36
C CYS A 106 1.68 -1.08 0.97
N GLU A 107 1.84 -0.14 1.91
CA GLU A 107 3.10 0.12 2.60
C GLU A 107 3.54 -1.09 3.43
N SER A 108 2.61 -1.82 4.05
CA SER A 108 2.95 -3.03 4.81
C SER A 108 3.61 -4.11 3.95
N SER A 109 3.33 -4.19 2.64
CA SER A 109 4.04 -5.08 1.72
C SER A 109 5.51 -4.68 1.54
N ALA A 110 5.82 -3.36 1.51
CA ALA A 110 7.20 -2.89 1.47
C ALA A 110 7.93 -3.19 2.78
N LEU A 111 7.25 -3.07 3.94
CA LEU A 111 7.82 -3.42 5.25
C LEU A 111 8.14 -4.92 5.35
N LEU A 112 7.31 -5.79 4.80
CA LEU A 112 7.62 -7.22 4.72
C LEU A 112 8.84 -7.49 3.83
N GLY A 113 8.98 -6.78 2.71
CA GLY A 113 10.18 -6.84 1.88
C GLY A 113 11.43 -6.35 2.63
N LEU A 114 11.30 -5.26 3.39
CA LEU A 114 12.37 -4.75 4.25
C LEU A 114 12.78 -5.79 5.31
N LEU A 115 11.81 -6.45 5.92
CA LEU A 115 12.05 -7.50 6.90
C LEU A 115 12.81 -8.68 6.28
N ASP A 116 12.43 -9.10 5.07
CA ASP A 116 13.14 -10.17 4.33
C ASP A 116 14.60 -9.79 4.06
N HIS A 117 14.87 -8.53 3.71
CA HIS A 117 16.24 -8.05 3.52
C HIS A 117 17.09 -8.19 4.78
N PHE A 118 16.57 -7.76 5.94
CA PHE A 118 17.34 -7.78 7.18
C PHE A 118 17.51 -9.18 7.79
N ILE A 119 16.51 -10.06 7.63
CA ILE A 119 16.56 -11.42 8.21
C ILE A 119 17.32 -12.39 7.32
N ASN A 120 17.03 -12.39 6.02
CA ASN A 120 17.50 -13.43 5.10
C ASN A 120 18.59 -12.94 4.13
N ALA A 121 18.85 -11.63 4.06
CA ALA A 121 19.73 -11.01 3.06
C ALA A 121 19.43 -11.49 1.62
N SER A 122 18.18 -11.90 1.36
CA SER A 122 17.74 -12.48 0.09
C SER A 122 17.47 -11.38 -0.94
N PRO A 123 17.77 -11.61 -2.24
CA PRO A 123 17.40 -10.66 -3.29
C PRO A 123 15.88 -10.55 -3.51
N LEU A 124 15.07 -11.46 -2.94
CA LEU A 124 13.62 -11.46 -3.11
C LEU A 124 12.90 -10.29 -2.42
N TYR A 125 13.59 -9.52 -1.57
CA TYR A 125 13.02 -8.35 -0.90
C TYR A 125 12.44 -7.32 -1.89
N TYR A 126 12.98 -7.22 -3.13
CA TYR A 126 12.44 -6.32 -4.15
C TYR A 126 10.98 -6.61 -4.50
N VAL A 127 10.53 -7.86 -4.36
CA VAL A 127 9.14 -8.24 -4.65
C VAL A 127 8.18 -7.42 -3.80
N GLY A 128 8.44 -7.27 -2.50
CA GLY A 128 7.62 -6.47 -1.59
C GLY A 128 7.54 -5.00 -2.01
N PHE A 129 8.67 -4.40 -2.42
CA PHE A 129 8.70 -3.01 -2.88
C PHE A 129 8.01 -2.80 -4.22
N ILE A 130 8.21 -3.71 -5.18
CA ILE A 130 7.54 -3.66 -6.49
C ILE A 130 6.01 -3.76 -6.30
N LEU A 131 5.56 -4.70 -5.47
CA LEU A 131 4.14 -4.89 -5.19
C LEU A 131 3.53 -3.69 -4.46
N ALA A 132 4.24 -3.11 -3.49
CA ALA A 132 3.80 -1.90 -2.81
C ALA A 132 3.66 -0.74 -3.80
N GLY A 133 4.65 -0.52 -4.68
CA GLY A 133 4.61 0.50 -5.73
C GLY A 133 3.44 0.31 -6.71
N LEU A 134 3.24 -0.91 -7.21
CA LEU A 134 2.10 -1.24 -8.07
C LEU A 134 0.77 -1.04 -7.34
N GLY A 135 0.67 -1.48 -6.09
CA GLY A 135 -0.51 -1.26 -5.25
C GLY A 135 -0.84 0.23 -5.11
N MET A 136 0.17 1.06 -4.84
CA MET A 136 0.01 2.52 -4.76
C MET A 136 -0.46 3.14 -6.07
N LEU A 137 0.07 2.71 -7.23
CA LEU A 137 -0.36 3.18 -8.54
C LEU A 137 -1.82 2.79 -8.84
N LEU A 138 -2.21 1.56 -8.52
CA LEU A 138 -3.58 1.07 -8.71
C LEU A 138 -4.59 1.76 -7.78
N HIS A 139 -4.12 2.27 -6.62
CA HIS A 139 -4.95 2.99 -5.66
C HIS A 139 -4.90 4.51 -5.86
N PHE A 140 -4.43 4.99 -7.02
CA PHE A 140 -4.39 6.42 -7.32
C PHE A 140 -5.73 7.11 -6.99
N PRO A 141 -5.72 8.23 -6.24
CA PRO A 141 -6.95 8.90 -5.81
C PRO A 141 -7.70 9.50 -6.99
N ARG A 142 -9.00 9.16 -7.12
CA ARG A 142 -9.88 9.69 -8.17
C ARG A 142 -10.91 10.63 -7.54
N LYS A 143 -11.04 11.83 -8.10
CA LYS A 143 -12.04 12.83 -7.65
C LYS A 143 -13.47 12.31 -7.74
N GLN A 144 -13.77 11.42 -8.70
CA GLN A 144 -15.11 10.87 -8.91
C GLN A 144 -15.70 10.21 -7.65
N HIS A 145 -14.89 9.45 -6.88
CA HIS A 145 -15.39 8.79 -5.67
C HIS A 145 -15.85 9.78 -4.58
N LEU A 146 -15.25 10.98 -4.53
CA LEU A 146 -15.70 12.05 -3.64
C LEU A 146 -16.99 12.69 -4.15
N LEU A 147 -17.12 12.87 -5.46
CA LEU A 147 -18.33 13.41 -6.09
C LEU A 147 -19.51 12.45 -5.92
N ASP A 148 -19.30 11.15 -6.18
CA ASP A 148 -20.35 10.13 -6.02
C ASP A 148 -20.87 10.06 -4.58
N ALA A 149 -19.98 10.22 -3.58
CA ALA A 149 -20.36 10.24 -2.17
C ALA A 149 -21.05 11.56 -1.74
N SER A 150 -20.89 12.66 -2.50
CA SER A 150 -21.52 13.94 -2.23
C SER A 150 -22.87 14.13 -2.91
N GLN A 151 -23.08 13.54 -4.09
CA GLN A 151 -24.30 13.71 -4.90
C GLN A 151 -25.55 13.06 -4.27
N GLY A 152 -25.38 12.18 -3.31
CA GLY A 152 -26.51 11.60 -2.59
C GLY A 152 -27.09 12.50 -1.49
N GLN A 153 -26.56 13.69 -1.28
CA GLN A 153 -27.07 14.65 -0.29
C GLN A 153 -28.16 15.61 -0.87
N VAL A 154 -28.68 15.32 -2.06
CA VAL A 154 -29.77 16.11 -2.68
C VAL A 154 -31.12 15.45 -2.47
#